data_ebd582154d20a225349b57b60a05a5e3
#
_entry.id   ebd582154d20a225349b57b60a05a5e3
#
_cell.length_a   1.000
_cell.length_b   1.000
_cell.length_c   1.000
_cell.angle_alpha   90.00
_cell.angle_beta   90.00
_cell.angle_gamma   90.00
#
_symmetry.space_group_name_H-M   'P 1'
#
loop_
_entity.id
_entity.type
_entity.pdbx_description
1 polymer ?
#
loop_
_entity_poly.entity_id
_entity_poly.type
_entity_poly.pdbx_seq_one_letter_code
_entity_poly.pdbx_strand_id
1 'polypeptide(L)'
;GFLRAKIAEYFSAKKIPYYLKYIDPSYMIRSVPANANDRLYCGFLGQHAVHAAMSGKTGMVVANIMDKFVHLPLELVTRKRRTMSVRSDLWQSVLETTGQGDVMGTSPEPEQHL
;
A
#
# COMPACT_ATOMS: atom_id res chain seq x y z
N GLY A 1 6.46 8.79 12.96
CA GLY A 1 7.26 8.92 14.20
C GLY A 1 8.65 9.48 13.96
N PHE A 2 9.52 8.73 13.26
CA PHE A 2 10.96 9.05 13.11
C PHE A 2 11.25 10.45 12.53
N LEU A 3 10.68 10.76 11.35
CA LEU A 3 10.90 12.07 10.72
C LEU A 3 10.44 13.24 11.59
N ARG A 4 9.29 13.09 12.25
CA ARG A 4 8.80 14.12 13.18
C ARG A 4 9.79 14.40 14.30
N ALA A 5 10.34 13.35 14.92
CA ALA A 5 11.33 13.49 15.97
C ALA A 5 12.62 14.17 15.47
N LYS A 6 13.13 13.75 14.31
CA LYS A 6 14.35 14.31 13.72
C LYS A 6 14.20 15.76 13.28
N ILE A 7 13.06 16.14 12.73
CA ILE A 7 12.77 17.54 12.39
C ILE A 7 12.71 18.39 13.66
N ALA A 8 12.02 17.92 14.70
CA ALA A 8 11.92 18.62 15.97
C ALA A 8 13.31 18.85 16.61
N GLU A 9 14.13 17.79 16.63
CA GLU A 9 15.50 17.84 17.15
C GLU A 9 16.37 18.87 16.40
N TYR A 10 16.31 18.85 15.06
CA TYR A 10 17.06 19.77 14.21
C TYR A 10 16.71 21.25 14.44
N PHE A 11 15.41 21.58 14.44
CA PHE A 11 14.96 22.96 14.64
C PHE A 11 15.21 23.44 16.06
N SER A 12 15.06 22.57 17.07
CA SER A 12 15.36 22.89 18.46
C SER A 12 16.85 23.17 18.68
N ALA A 13 17.74 22.36 18.09
CA ALA A 13 19.19 22.55 18.19
C ALA A 13 19.63 23.88 17.57
N LYS A 14 18.98 24.30 16.49
CA LYS A 14 19.26 25.58 15.83
C LYS A 14 18.54 26.79 16.44
N LYS A 15 17.71 26.58 17.46
CA LYS A 15 16.86 27.62 18.08
C LYS A 15 15.97 28.37 17.08
N ILE A 16 15.54 27.67 16.02
CA ILE A 16 14.64 28.21 15.00
C ILE A 16 13.20 27.90 15.41
N PRO A 17 12.32 28.90 15.53
CA PRO A 17 10.92 28.67 15.79
C PRO A 17 10.29 27.81 14.68
N TYR A 18 9.52 26.79 15.04
CA TYR A 18 8.86 25.92 14.06
C TYR A 18 7.49 25.50 14.56
N TYR A 19 6.62 25.18 13.60
CA TYR A 19 5.33 24.58 13.84
C TYR A 19 5.22 23.33 12.99
N LEU A 20 5.19 22.16 13.62
CA LEU A 20 5.17 20.87 12.95
C LEU A 20 3.83 20.16 13.17
N LYS A 21 3.02 20.05 12.13
CA LYS A 21 1.75 19.35 12.12
C LYS A 21 1.85 18.09 11.26
N TYR A 22 1.56 16.95 11.85
CA TYR A 22 1.45 15.68 11.10
C TYR A 22 0.00 15.48 10.66
N ILE A 23 -0.19 15.22 9.38
CA ILE A 23 -1.48 14.88 8.79
C ILE A 23 -1.35 13.49 8.21
N ASP A 24 -2.18 12.54 8.69
CA ASP A 24 -2.24 11.20 8.13
C ASP A 24 -3.16 11.22 6.89
N PRO A 25 -2.63 10.99 5.67
CA PRO A 25 -3.42 11.03 4.46
C PRO A 25 -4.33 9.81 4.27
N SER A 26 -4.17 8.76 5.07
CA SER A 26 -4.88 7.48 4.90
C SER A 26 -6.39 7.62 5.00
N TYR A 27 -6.87 8.46 5.91
CA TYR A 27 -8.30 8.75 6.05
C TYR A 27 -8.85 9.55 4.87
N MET A 28 -8.08 10.51 4.37
CA MET A 28 -8.46 11.34 3.22
C MET A 28 -8.57 10.48 1.96
N ILE A 29 -7.59 9.60 1.71
CA ILE A 29 -7.57 8.71 0.56
C ILE A 29 -8.76 7.74 0.60
N ARG A 30 -9.11 7.20 1.76
CA ARG A 30 -10.22 6.25 1.93
C ARG A 30 -11.61 6.89 1.81
N SER A 31 -11.72 8.20 2.00
CA SER A 31 -12.98 8.94 1.89
C SER A 31 -13.21 9.59 0.53
N VAL A 32 -12.27 9.47 -0.40
CA VAL A 32 -12.44 9.96 -1.77
C VAL A 32 -13.55 9.16 -2.48
N PRO A 33 -14.50 9.82 -3.15
CA PRO A 33 -15.51 9.13 -3.95
C PRO A 33 -14.86 8.27 -5.03
N ALA A 34 -15.37 7.03 -5.19
CA ALA A 34 -14.88 6.11 -6.20
C ALA A 34 -15.12 6.64 -7.61
N ASN A 35 -14.13 6.53 -8.49
CA ASN A 35 -14.31 6.80 -9.93
C ASN A 35 -15.12 5.70 -10.60
N ALA A 36 -15.42 5.81 -11.88
CA ALA A 36 -16.28 4.86 -12.60
C ALA A 36 -15.69 3.44 -12.61
N ASN A 37 -14.37 3.31 -12.79
CA ASN A 37 -13.68 2.02 -12.78
C ASN A 37 -13.75 1.35 -11.40
N ASP A 38 -13.50 2.10 -10.34
CA ASP A 38 -13.55 1.57 -8.98
C ASP A 38 -14.96 1.17 -8.57
N ARG A 39 -15.99 1.93 -9.02
CA ARG A 39 -17.41 1.57 -8.79
C ARG A 39 -17.75 0.24 -9.43
N LEU A 40 -17.36 0.04 -10.68
CA LEU A 40 -17.59 -1.20 -11.41
C LEU A 40 -16.85 -2.36 -10.72
N TYR A 41 -15.59 -2.18 -10.40
CA TYR A 41 -14.78 -3.17 -9.72
C TYR A 41 -15.34 -3.57 -8.35
N CYS A 42 -15.73 -2.59 -7.54
CA CYS A 42 -16.37 -2.85 -6.25
C CYS A 42 -17.73 -3.54 -6.39
N GLY A 43 -18.48 -3.21 -7.46
CA GLY A 43 -19.72 -3.89 -7.79
C GLY A 43 -19.50 -5.40 -8.02
N PHE A 44 -18.54 -5.77 -8.82
CA PHE A 44 -18.17 -7.18 -9.03
C PHE A 44 -17.69 -7.86 -7.75
N LEU A 45 -16.82 -7.20 -6.97
CA LEU A 45 -16.38 -7.73 -5.68
C LEU A 45 -17.58 -8.04 -4.76
N GLY A 46 -18.53 -7.10 -4.67
CA GLY A 46 -19.74 -7.26 -3.87
C GLY A 46 -20.60 -8.43 -4.34
N GLN A 47 -20.86 -8.56 -5.65
CA GLN A 47 -21.61 -9.67 -6.22
C GLN A 47 -20.95 -11.01 -5.90
N HIS A 48 -19.66 -11.15 -6.12
CA HIS A 48 -18.92 -12.38 -5.80
C HIS A 48 -18.93 -12.71 -4.31
N ALA A 49 -18.85 -11.69 -3.44
CA ALA A 49 -18.93 -11.89 -1.99
C ALA A 49 -20.32 -12.40 -1.55
N VAL A 50 -21.40 -11.83 -2.12
CA VAL A 50 -22.76 -12.27 -1.83
C VAL A 50 -22.98 -13.70 -2.31
N HIS A 51 -22.58 -14.05 -3.53
CA HIS A 51 -22.70 -15.42 -4.05
C HIS A 51 -21.90 -16.42 -3.21
N ALA A 52 -20.70 -16.04 -2.75
CA ALA A 52 -19.92 -16.90 -1.87
C ALA A 52 -20.63 -17.14 -0.53
N ALA A 53 -21.15 -16.07 0.10
CA ALA A 53 -21.90 -16.17 1.35
C ALA A 53 -23.17 -17.03 1.19
N MET A 54 -23.94 -16.81 0.13
CA MET A 54 -25.15 -17.59 -0.16
C MET A 54 -24.86 -19.07 -0.45
N SER A 55 -23.66 -19.40 -0.94
CA SER A 55 -23.22 -20.79 -1.11
C SER A 55 -22.57 -21.40 0.16
N GLY A 56 -22.67 -20.70 1.31
CA GLY A 56 -22.17 -21.19 2.61
C GLY A 56 -20.65 -21.10 2.79
N LYS A 57 -19.94 -20.36 1.96
CA LYS A 57 -18.50 -20.17 2.09
C LYS A 57 -18.18 -19.16 3.18
N THR A 58 -17.22 -19.49 4.04
CA THR A 58 -16.74 -18.63 5.12
C THR A 58 -15.21 -18.58 5.14
N GLY A 59 -14.62 -17.67 5.92
CA GLY A 59 -13.16 -17.58 6.10
C GLY A 59 -12.39 -17.28 4.81
N MET A 60 -12.99 -16.54 3.89
CA MET A 60 -12.41 -16.21 2.58
C MET A 60 -12.47 -14.71 2.26
N VAL A 61 -11.66 -14.30 1.31
CA VAL A 61 -11.73 -12.99 0.64
C VAL A 61 -11.97 -13.18 -0.84
N VAL A 62 -12.73 -12.27 -1.44
CA VAL A 62 -12.81 -12.15 -2.89
C VAL A 62 -11.61 -11.32 -3.36
N ALA A 63 -10.84 -11.83 -4.30
CA ALA A 63 -9.70 -11.17 -4.90
C ALA A 63 -9.78 -11.22 -6.42
N ASN A 64 -9.11 -10.28 -7.08
CA ASN A 64 -8.90 -10.32 -8.53
C ASN A 64 -7.46 -10.75 -8.80
N ILE A 65 -7.29 -11.83 -9.56
CA ILE A 65 -5.99 -12.33 -9.99
C ILE A 65 -6.05 -12.55 -11.49
N MET A 66 -5.22 -11.83 -12.24
CA MET A 66 -5.17 -11.88 -13.71
C MET A 66 -6.58 -11.73 -14.32
N ASP A 67 -7.28 -10.66 -13.92
CA ASP A 67 -8.65 -10.33 -14.36
C ASP A 67 -9.73 -11.36 -14.05
N LYS A 68 -9.44 -12.29 -13.16
CA LYS A 68 -10.42 -13.28 -12.67
C LYS A 68 -10.72 -13.06 -11.21
N PHE A 69 -11.99 -13.01 -10.85
CA PHE A 69 -12.42 -13.00 -9.46
C PHE A 69 -12.33 -14.40 -8.88
N VAL A 70 -11.55 -14.53 -7.80
CA VAL A 70 -11.29 -15.78 -7.11
C VAL A 70 -11.58 -15.66 -5.62
N HIS A 71 -11.87 -16.79 -4.99
CA HIS A 71 -12.03 -16.85 -3.55
C HIS A 71 -10.75 -17.42 -2.92
N LEU A 72 -10.09 -16.63 -2.08
CA LEU A 72 -8.88 -17.02 -1.39
C LEU A 72 -9.17 -17.25 0.10
N PRO A 73 -8.63 -18.32 0.70
CA PRO A 73 -8.69 -18.48 2.15
C PRO A 73 -8.07 -17.28 2.88
N LEU A 74 -8.73 -16.81 3.92
CA LEU A 74 -8.26 -15.66 4.70
C LEU A 74 -6.87 -15.90 5.29
N GLU A 75 -6.60 -17.11 5.75
CA GLU A 75 -5.30 -17.53 6.27
C GLU A 75 -4.16 -17.36 5.25
N LEU A 76 -4.43 -17.65 3.97
CA LEU A 76 -3.45 -17.48 2.91
C LEU A 76 -3.10 -15.98 2.70
N VAL A 77 -4.12 -15.13 2.74
CA VAL A 77 -3.95 -13.68 2.51
C VAL A 77 -3.25 -13.00 3.68
N THR A 78 -3.47 -13.47 4.91
CA THR A 78 -2.91 -12.87 6.12
C THR A 78 -1.56 -13.45 6.53
N ARG A 79 -1.11 -14.55 5.91
CA ARG A 79 0.14 -15.24 6.25
C ARG A 79 1.37 -14.35 6.17
N LYS A 80 1.40 -13.45 5.19
CA LYS A 80 2.53 -12.53 4.97
C LYS A 80 2.02 -11.12 4.69
N ARG A 81 2.60 -10.15 5.38
CA ARG A 81 2.32 -8.76 5.09
C ARG A 81 2.86 -8.39 3.71
N ARG A 82 2.03 -7.78 2.89
CA ARG A 82 2.42 -7.33 1.57
C ARG A 82 3.28 -6.07 1.69
N THR A 83 4.44 -6.09 1.08
CA THR A 83 5.35 -4.94 1.00
C THR A 83 5.61 -4.64 -0.47
N MET A 84 5.92 -3.37 -0.76
CA MET A 84 6.34 -2.97 -2.09
C MET A 84 7.79 -3.40 -2.32
N SER A 85 8.07 -3.97 -3.50
CA SER A 85 9.44 -4.26 -3.91
C SER A 85 10.06 -3.03 -4.53
N VAL A 86 11.24 -2.64 -4.08
CA VAL A 86 12.03 -1.55 -4.70
C VAL A 86 12.57 -1.90 -6.09
N ARG A 87 12.43 -3.18 -6.51
CA ARG A 87 12.80 -3.66 -7.86
C ARG A 87 11.57 -3.82 -8.77
N SER A 88 10.40 -3.37 -8.35
CA SER A 88 9.18 -3.48 -9.15
C SER A 88 9.07 -2.33 -10.14
N ASP A 89 8.41 -2.59 -11.28
CA ASP A 89 8.10 -1.57 -12.28
C ASP A 89 7.29 -0.41 -11.67
N LEU A 90 6.44 -0.72 -10.67
CA LEU A 90 5.70 0.28 -9.94
C LEU A 90 6.64 1.26 -9.21
N TRP A 91 7.68 0.75 -8.54
CA TRP A 91 8.66 1.61 -7.86
C TRP A 91 9.45 2.45 -8.86
N GLN A 92 9.89 1.83 -9.94
CA GLN A 92 10.58 2.54 -11.01
C GLN A 92 9.72 3.68 -11.60
N SER A 93 8.46 3.41 -11.87
CA SER A 93 7.51 4.43 -12.33
C SER A 93 7.33 5.58 -11.32
N VAL A 94 7.34 5.28 -10.02
CA VAL A 94 7.29 6.32 -8.98
C VAL A 94 8.54 7.21 -9.02
N LEU A 95 9.74 6.63 -9.15
CA LEU A 95 10.98 7.40 -9.26
C LEU A 95 10.98 8.31 -10.48
N GLU A 96 10.60 7.78 -11.65
CA GLU A 96 10.56 8.52 -12.90
C GLU A 96 9.55 9.66 -12.89
N THR A 97 8.35 9.42 -12.36
CA THR A 97 7.28 10.42 -12.35
C THR A 97 7.47 11.51 -11.30
N THR A 98 8.17 11.20 -10.21
CA THR A 98 8.40 12.17 -9.12
C THR A 98 9.77 12.84 -9.21
N GLY A 99 10.68 12.34 -10.02
CA GLY A 99 12.05 12.86 -10.15
C GLY A 99 12.90 12.72 -8.88
N GLN A 100 12.49 11.88 -7.92
CA GLN A 100 13.28 11.64 -6.71
C GLN A 100 14.40 10.64 -7.00
N GLY A 101 15.53 10.78 -6.27
CA GLY A 101 16.63 9.80 -6.36
C GLY A 101 16.25 8.45 -5.76
N ASP A 102 16.78 7.37 -6.30
CA ASP A 102 16.61 6.03 -5.75
C ASP A 102 17.47 5.81 -4.50
N VAL A 103 16.99 6.32 -3.38
CA VAL A 103 17.66 6.19 -2.07
C VAL A 103 17.45 4.81 -1.45
N MET A 104 16.50 4.01 -1.95
CA MET A 104 16.13 2.71 -1.38
C MET A 104 16.65 1.52 -2.21
N GLY A 105 16.98 1.74 -3.49
CA GLY A 105 17.40 0.69 -4.42
C GLY A 105 18.90 0.45 -4.52
N THR A 106 19.73 1.32 -3.96
CA THR A 106 21.19 1.34 -4.17
C THR A 106 22.00 0.54 -3.16
N SER A 107 21.41 -0.12 -2.20
CA SER A 107 22.15 -1.06 -1.36
C SER A 107 22.41 -2.34 -2.16
N PRO A 108 23.67 -2.69 -2.47
CA PRO A 108 23.99 -3.98 -3.09
C PRO A 108 23.53 -5.07 -2.11
N GLU A 109 22.66 -5.98 -2.57
CA GLU A 109 22.40 -7.19 -1.79
C GLU A 109 23.72 -7.97 -1.65
N PRO A 110 23.98 -8.57 -0.48
CA PRO A 110 25.07 -9.51 -0.35
C PRO A 110 24.84 -10.61 -1.38
N GLU A 111 25.82 -10.80 -2.27
CA GLU A 111 25.82 -11.90 -3.23
C GLU A 111 25.59 -13.20 -2.45
N GLN A 112 24.43 -13.79 -2.64
CA GLN A 112 24.17 -15.16 -2.20
C GLN A 112 25.03 -16.04 -3.11
N HIS A 113 26.22 -16.37 -2.66
CA HIS A 113 26.99 -17.45 -3.25
C HIS A 113 26.19 -18.74 -3.06
N LEU A 114 25.76 -19.32 -4.19
CA LEU A 114 25.23 -20.67 -4.31
C LEU A 114 26.26 -21.69 -3.88
#